data_c963bd3032df8c3ff40488a714093df2
#
_entry.id   c963bd3032df8c3ff40488a714093df2
#
_cell.length_a   1.000
_cell.length_b   1.000
_cell.length_c   1.000
_cell.angle_alpha   90.00
_cell.angle_beta   90.00
_cell.angle_gamma   90.00
#
_symmetry.space_group_name_H-M   'P 1'
#
loop_
_entity.id
_entity.type
_entity.pdbx_description
1 polymer ?
#
loop_
_entity_poly.entity_id
_entity_poly.type
_entity_poly.pdbx_seq_one_letter_code
_entity_poly.pdbx_strand_id
1 'polypeptide(L)'
;MNNKKQASKGDLHELSVLHALGSLEGHDKVAFEEHLRQGCDDCASDVRSFEEIANLIGESVPAATPQRLRKRLLSGIANSPRVPGIVLEQNGILIARSAELAWQPIASGVYLKPLFEDKARKYDTSLVRMDAGAHIPSHHHAAIEEVFLLSGDLHVENQVMRAGDYCRADFGTIHGETFTDNGCLFLLMTSPENRVIENRVV
;
A
#
# COMPACT_ATOMS: atom_id res chain seq x y z
N MET A 1 38.12 -20.88 26.65
CA MET A 1 36.76 -21.31 27.06
C MET A 1 35.91 -20.04 27.12
N ASN A 2 35.24 -19.67 26.02
CA ASN A 2 34.37 -18.50 25.92
C ASN A 2 32.94 -18.96 26.25
N ASN A 3 32.50 -18.66 27.45
CA ASN A 3 31.14 -18.90 27.91
C ASN A 3 30.24 -17.79 27.32
N LYS A 4 29.68 -17.98 26.11
CA LYS A 4 28.61 -17.13 25.61
C LYS A 4 27.38 -17.41 26.47
N LYS A 5 27.12 -16.57 27.49
CA LYS A 5 25.81 -16.55 28.14
C LYS A 5 24.78 -16.21 27.05
N GLN A 6 23.98 -17.18 26.67
CA GLN A 6 22.77 -16.96 25.90
C GLN A 6 21.82 -16.17 26.81
N ALA A 7 21.38 -14.98 26.36
CA ALA A 7 20.43 -14.17 27.10
C ALA A 7 19.18 -14.99 27.42
N SER A 8 18.73 -14.91 28.67
CA SER A 8 17.51 -15.59 29.08
C SER A 8 16.27 -14.91 28.48
N LYS A 9 15.14 -15.61 28.42
CA LYS A 9 13.89 -15.01 27.89
C LYS A 9 13.48 -13.74 28.67
N GLY A 10 13.81 -13.65 29.97
CA GLY A 10 13.60 -12.45 30.81
C GLY A 10 14.49 -11.27 30.41
N ASP A 11 15.76 -11.55 30.06
CA ASP A 11 16.68 -10.51 29.63
C ASP A 11 16.25 -9.85 28.29
N LEU A 12 15.57 -10.60 27.41
CA LEU A 12 15.08 -10.10 26.12
C LEU A 12 13.89 -9.13 26.28
N HIS A 13 12.99 -9.34 27.25
CA HIS A 13 11.89 -8.39 27.52
C HIS A 13 12.42 -7.01 28.00
N GLU A 14 13.47 -7.00 28.83
CA GLU A 14 14.12 -5.75 29.22
C GLU A 14 14.72 -5.02 28.02
N LEU A 15 15.28 -5.76 27.05
CA LEU A 15 15.79 -5.19 25.82
C LEU A 15 14.69 -4.62 24.92
N SER A 16 13.47 -5.17 24.95
CA SER A 16 12.32 -4.62 24.20
C SER A 16 11.99 -3.20 24.63
N VAL A 17 11.98 -2.93 25.94
CA VAL A 17 11.76 -1.55 26.47
C VAL A 17 12.86 -0.59 26.04
N LEU A 18 14.13 -1.00 26.21
CA LEU A 18 15.27 -0.17 25.83
C LEU A 18 15.32 0.09 24.33
N HIS A 19 14.93 -0.88 23.51
CA HIS A 19 14.83 -0.73 22.06
C HIS A 19 13.73 0.28 21.68
N ALA A 20 12.53 0.14 22.24
CA ALA A 20 11.41 1.04 22.00
C ALA A 20 11.70 2.50 22.41
N LEU A 21 12.47 2.69 23.48
CA LEU A 21 12.91 4.02 23.93
C LEU A 21 14.14 4.57 23.18
N GLY A 22 14.69 3.82 22.22
CA GLY A 22 15.88 4.21 21.48
C GLY A 22 17.17 4.25 22.34
N SER A 23 17.16 3.59 23.50
CA SER A 23 18.27 3.59 24.47
C SER A 23 19.16 2.34 24.36
N LEU A 24 18.83 1.41 23.46
CA LEU A 24 19.62 0.20 23.24
C LEU A 24 20.78 0.48 22.29
N GLU A 25 21.99 0.18 22.70
CA GLU A 25 23.22 0.48 21.95
C GLU A 25 24.14 -0.76 21.81
N GLY A 26 25.13 -0.65 20.93
CA GLY A 26 26.23 -1.60 20.80
C GLY A 26 25.81 -3.00 20.42
N HIS A 27 26.42 -4.01 21.08
CA HIS A 27 26.22 -5.43 20.80
C HIS A 27 24.78 -5.88 21.08
N ASP A 28 24.16 -5.38 22.15
CA ASP A 28 22.81 -5.78 22.56
C ASP A 28 21.77 -5.31 21.57
N LYS A 29 21.94 -4.13 20.97
CA LYS A 29 21.09 -3.64 19.89
C LYS A 29 21.13 -4.58 18.68
N VAL A 30 22.33 -4.92 18.21
CA VAL A 30 22.51 -5.81 17.04
C VAL A 30 21.93 -7.20 17.31
N ALA A 31 22.14 -7.74 18.51
CA ALA A 31 21.64 -9.05 18.90
C ALA A 31 20.10 -9.06 18.99
N PHE A 32 19.52 -7.99 19.54
CA PHE A 32 18.07 -7.87 19.69
C PHE A 32 17.38 -7.62 18.34
N GLU A 33 17.91 -6.77 17.47
CA GLU A 33 17.39 -6.57 16.12
C GLU A 33 17.47 -7.83 15.25
N GLU A 34 18.51 -8.66 15.44
CA GLU A 34 18.62 -9.98 14.81
C GLU A 34 17.53 -10.92 15.33
N HIS A 35 17.28 -10.94 16.65
CA HIS A 35 16.22 -11.73 17.26
C HIS A 35 14.83 -11.34 16.73
N LEU A 36 14.55 -10.05 16.57
CA LEU A 36 13.30 -9.58 15.94
C LEU A 36 13.18 -10.04 14.49
N ARG A 37 14.26 -10.00 13.71
CA ARG A 37 14.29 -10.48 12.32
C ARG A 37 14.04 -11.98 12.19
N GLN A 38 14.37 -12.74 13.22
CA GLN A 38 14.08 -14.18 13.29
C GLN A 38 12.61 -14.48 13.61
N GLY A 39 11.78 -13.46 13.83
CA GLY A 39 10.33 -13.58 13.91
C GLY A 39 9.80 -13.90 15.32
N CYS A 40 10.38 -13.34 16.37
CA CYS A 40 9.83 -13.46 17.73
C CYS A 40 8.61 -12.53 17.89
N ASP A 41 7.41 -13.09 17.82
CA ASP A 41 6.15 -12.34 17.95
C ASP A 41 5.98 -11.69 19.32
N ASP A 42 6.42 -12.36 20.39
CA ASP A 42 6.35 -11.83 21.75
C ASP A 42 7.15 -10.51 21.87
N CYS A 43 8.43 -10.54 21.49
CA CYS A 43 9.29 -9.34 21.56
C CYS A 43 8.82 -8.24 20.59
N ALA A 44 8.34 -8.59 19.41
CA ALA A 44 7.80 -7.62 18.47
C ALA A 44 6.51 -6.98 19.00
N SER A 45 5.67 -7.72 19.71
CA SER A 45 4.48 -7.19 20.38
C SER A 45 4.84 -6.24 21.52
N ASP A 46 5.83 -6.63 22.34
CA ASP A 46 6.32 -5.80 23.45
C ASP A 46 6.88 -4.47 22.94
N VAL A 47 7.74 -4.51 21.90
CA VAL A 47 8.29 -3.28 21.30
C VAL A 47 7.16 -2.33 20.87
N ARG A 48 6.16 -2.83 20.12
CA ARG A 48 5.02 -2.00 19.70
C ARG A 48 4.28 -1.37 20.87
N SER A 49 4.01 -2.17 21.92
CA SER A 49 3.31 -1.68 23.12
C SER A 49 4.08 -0.59 23.83
N PHE A 50 5.41 -0.73 23.95
CA PHE A 50 6.25 0.28 24.58
C PHE A 50 6.42 1.53 23.71
N GLU A 51 6.47 1.41 22.39
CA GLU A 51 6.48 2.55 21.46
C GLU A 51 5.17 3.35 21.56
N GLU A 52 4.01 2.68 21.66
CA GLU A 52 2.73 3.35 21.88
C GLU A 52 2.71 4.15 23.19
N ILE A 53 3.21 3.57 24.29
CA ILE A 53 3.30 4.25 25.57
C ILE A 53 4.28 5.43 25.51
N ALA A 54 5.43 5.24 24.87
CA ALA A 54 6.42 6.31 24.69
C ALA A 54 5.86 7.49 23.88
N ASN A 55 5.09 7.21 22.83
CA ASN A 55 4.41 8.22 22.04
C ASN A 55 3.37 9.00 22.87
N LEU A 56 2.53 8.31 23.65
CA LEU A 56 1.56 8.96 24.55
C LEU A 56 2.23 9.88 25.58
N ILE A 57 3.35 9.45 26.16
CA ILE A 57 4.14 10.27 27.06
C ILE A 57 4.73 11.47 26.31
N GLY A 58 5.27 11.25 25.11
CA GLY A 58 5.85 12.29 24.26
C GLY A 58 4.82 13.37 23.88
N GLU A 59 3.59 12.98 23.55
CA GLU A 59 2.49 13.90 23.26
C GLU A 59 2.08 14.75 24.47
N SER A 60 2.23 14.22 25.68
CA SER A 60 1.89 14.95 26.91
C SER A 60 2.90 16.04 27.29
N VAL A 61 4.09 16.03 26.70
CA VAL A 61 5.15 17.01 26.97
C VAL A 61 5.24 18.03 25.83
N PRO A 62 4.85 19.30 26.04
CA PRO A 62 4.99 20.34 25.02
C PRO A 62 6.47 20.57 24.69
N ALA A 63 6.96 19.99 23.63
CA ALA A 63 8.29 20.24 23.11
C ALA A 63 8.23 21.19 21.91
N ALA A 64 8.84 22.36 22.02
CA ALA A 64 8.98 23.25 20.87
C ALA A 64 9.92 22.60 19.85
N THR A 65 9.41 22.35 18.64
CA THR A 65 10.23 21.78 17.56
C THR A 65 11.40 22.72 17.26
N PRO A 66 12.66 22.28 17.36
CA PRO A 66 13.81 23.11 17.04
C PRO A 66 13.67 23.69 15.62
N GLN A 67 13.86 25.02 15.48
CA GLN A 67 13.67 25.70 14.20
C GLN A 67 14.52 25.10 13.05
N ARG A 68 15.72 24.59 13.37
CA ARG A 68 16.57 23.87 12.39
C ARG A 68 15.93 22.57 11.89
N LEU A 69 15.30 21.81 12.77
CA LEU A 69 14.61 20.56 12.39
C LEU A 69 13.39 20.89 11.54
N ARG A 70 12.59 21.86 11.98
CA ARG A 70 11.43 22.35 11.21
C ARG A 70 11.84 22.81 9.81
N LYS A 71 12.90 23.62 9.70
CA LYS A 71 13.42 24.10 8.40
C LYS A 71 13.91 22.94 7.51
N ARG A 72 14.61 21.94 8.08
CA ARG A 72 15.05 20.76 7.34
C ARG A 72 13.88 19.90 6.86
N LEU A 73 12.88 19.67 7.69
CA LEU A 73 11.69 18.92 7.33
C LEU A 73 10.90 19.64 6.23
N LEU A 74 10.65 20.94 6.39
CA LEU A 74 9.95 21.73 5.39
C LEU A 74 10.70 21.82 4.07
N SER A 75 12.04 21.96 4.10
CA SER A 75 12.83 21.92 2.86
C SER A 75 12.91 20.52 2.25
N GLY A 76 12.91 19.46 3.06
CA GLY A 76 12.81 18.08 2.59
C GLY A 76 11.47 17.83 1.86
N ILE A 77 10.38 18.27 2.46
CA ILE A 77 9.03 18.19 1.85
C ILE A 77 8.94 19.02 0.57
N ALA A 78 9.48 20.24 0.58
CA ALA A 78 9.48 21.12 -0.60
C ALA A 78 10.31 20.57 -1.77
N ASN A 79 11.36 19.80 -1.46
CA ASN A 79 12.26 19.17 -2.44
C ASN A 79 11.92 17.70 -2.71
N SER A 80 10.94 17.11 -2.05
CA SER A 80 10.45 15.78 -2.40
C SER A 80 9.86 15.83 -3.81
N PRO A 81 10.17 14.88 -4.68
CA PRO A 81 9.54 14.78 -5.98
C PRO A 81 8.02 14.70 -5.75
N ARG A 82 7.32 15.77 -6.09
CA ARG A 82 5.86 15.77 -6.06
C ARG A 82 5.40 14.78 -7.10
N VAL A 83 4.68 13.76 -6.67
CA VAL A 83 3.93 12.94 -7.62
C VAL A 83 2.88 13.87 -8.24
N PRO A 84 2.91 14.14 -9.56
CA PRO A 84 1.94 15.00 -10.18
C PRO A 84 0.52 14.56 -9.80
N GLY A 85 -0.34 15.51 -9.43
CA GLY A 85 -1.74 15.23 -9.07
C GLY A 85 -2.00 14.81 -7.62
N ILE A 86 -0.99 14.58 -6.78
CA ILE A 86 -1.17 14.44 -5.33
C ILE A 86 -1.06 15.83 -4.71
N VAL A 87 -2.18 16.35 -4.19
CA VAL A 87 -2.28 17.73 -3.72
C VAL A 87 -2.02 17.88 -2.24
N LEU A 88 -2.37 16.87 -1.46
CA LEU A 88 -2.24 16.90 0.00
C LEU A 88 -2.04 15.50 0.55
N GLU A 89 -0.98 15.34 1.34
CA GLU A 89 -0.83 14.21 2.25
C GLU A 89 -0.53 14.81 3.63
N GLN A 90 -1.57 14.97 4.43
CA GLN A 90 -1.45 15.52 5.77
C GLN A 90 -2.40 14.80 6.72
N ASN A 91 -1.90 14.43 7.89
CA ASN A 91 -2.67 13.72 8.93
C ASN A 91 -3.34 12.43 8.44
N GLY A 92 -2.69 11.66 7.55
CA GLY A 92 -3.25 10.44 6.99
C GLY A 92 -4.34 10.65 5.93
N ILE A 93 -4.55 11.88 5.47
CA ILE A 93 -5.50 12.21 4.41
C ILE A 93 -4.72 12.50 3.13
N LEU A 94 -5.06 11.78 2.05
CA LEU A 94 -4.52 11.98 0.71
C LEU A 94 -5.62 12.52 -0.20
N ILE A 95 -5.32 13.57 -0.94
CA ILE A 95 -6.18 14.10 -2.00
C ILE A 95 -5.45 14.02 -3.33
N ALA A 96 -5.96 13.22 -4.25
CA ALA A 96 -5.47 13.13 -5.62
C ALA A 96 -6.39 13.88 -6.58
N ARG A 97 -5.83 14.82 -7.36
CA ARG A 97 -6.58 15.51 -8.42
C ARG A 97 -6.42 14.72 -9.72
N SER A 98 -7.42 13.97 -10.08
CA SER A 98 -7.37 13.09 -11.25
C SER A 98 -7.14 13.86 -12.56
N ALA A 99 -7.54 15.14 -12.66
CA ALA A 99 -7.28 15.98 -13.82
C ALA A 99 -5.79 16.26 -14.06
N GLU A 100 -4.97 16.24 -13.01
CA GLU A 100 -3.53 16.48 -13.06
C GLU A 100 -2.70 15.20 -13.26
N LEU A 101 -3.35 14.03 -13.17
CA LEU A 101 -2.72 12.73 -13.34
C LEU A 101 -2.78 12.28 -14.79
N ALA A 102 -1.69 11.69 -15.26
CA ALA A 102 -1.58 11.20 -16.63
C ALA A 102 -2.26 9.83 -16.82
N TRP A 103 -2.90 9.63 -17.96
CA TRP A 103 -3.32 8.32 -18.42
C TRP A 103 -2.13 7.52 -18.96
N GLN A 104 -2.01 6.28 -18.55
CA GLN A 104 -1.00 5.34 -19.01
C GLN A 104 -1.66 4.25 -19.83
N PRO A 105 -1.25 4.02 -21.10
CA PRO A 105 -1.77 2.90 -21.86
C PRO A 105 -1.28 1.58 -21.27
N ILE A 106 -2.18 0.65 -21.01
CA ILE A 106 -1.87 -0.69 -20.45
C ILE A 106 -2.19 -1.82 -21.42
N ALA A 107 -3.11 -1.58 -22.34
CA ALA A 107 -3.45 -2.46 -23.45
C ALA A 107 -4.03 -1.64 -24.61
N SER A 108 -4.32 -2.28 -25.74
CA SER A 108 -4.97 -1.61 -26.88
C SER A 108 -6.33 -1.06 -26.48
N GLY A 109 -6.49 0.27 -26.54
CA GLY A 109 -7.73 0.95 -26.15
C GLY A 109 -8.01 0.96 -24.64
N VAL A 110 -7.07 0.51 -23.78
CA VAL A 110 -7.23 0.48 -22.32
C VAL A 110 -6.18 1.37 -21.68
N TYR A 111 -6.63 2.29 -20.84
CA TYR A 111 -5.79 3.28 -20.18
C TYR A 111 -6.05 3.27 -18.67
N LEU A 112 -4.99 3.29 -17.89
CA LEU A 112 -5.03 3.34 -16.44
C LEU A 112 -4.49 4.69 -15.95
N LYS A 113 -5.13 5.24 -14.95
CA LYS A 113 -4.69 6.44 -14.25
C LYS A 113 -4.57 6.14 -12.76
N PRO A 114 -3.35 5.96 -12.23
CA PRO A 114 -3.15 5.70 -10.81
C PRO A 114 -3.63 6.88 -9.97
N LEU A 115 -4.43 6.61 -8.93
CA LEU A 115 -4.86 7.59 -7.94
C LEU A 115 -4.07 7.43 -6.64
N PHE A 116 -3.85 6.19 -6.22
CA PHE A 116 -3.14 5.86 -4.99
C PHE A 116 -2.53 4.46 -5.08
N GLU A 117 -1.31 4.29 -4.54
CA GLU A 117 -0.62 3.02 -4.39
C GLU A 117 -0.33 2.77 -2.91
N ASP A 118 -0.93 1.73 -2.33
CA ASP A 118 -0.60 1.25 -0.98
C ASP A 118 0.46 0.15 -1.06
N LYS A 119 1.72 0.54 -1.04
CA LYS A 119 2.85 -0.41 -1.11
C LYS A 119 2.89 -1.39 0.06
N ALA A 120 2.42 -0.98 1.23
CA ALA A 120 2.43 -1.82 2.42
C ALA A 120 1.38 -2.94 2.32
N ARG A 121 0.22 -2.63 1.75
CA ARG A 121 -0.87 -3.60 1.55
C ARG A 121 -0.88 -4.23 0.17
N LYS A 122 -0.01 -3.77 -0.75
CA LYS A 122 0.03 -4.19 -2.16
C LYS A 122 -1.35 -4.03 -2.82
N TYR A 123 -1.91 -2.85 -2.67
CA TYR A 123 -3.26 -2.54 -3.12
C TYR A 123 -3.31 -1.16 -3.76
N ASP A 124 -3.81 -1.10 -4.98
CA ASP A 124 -3.82 0.10 -5.80
C ASP A 124 -5.25 0.57 -6.07
N THR A 125 -5.42 1.87 -6.09
CA THR A 125 -6.66 2.52 -6.53
C THR A 125 -6.39 3.33 -7.79
N SER A 126 -7.11 3.03 -8.86
CA SER A 126 -6.91 3.62 -10.18
C SER A 126 -8.23 3.93 -10.87
N LEU A 127 -8.23 4.90 -11.79
CA LEU A 127 -9.26 5.00 -12.82
C LEU A 127 -8.81 4.20 -14.04
N VAL A 128 -9.73 3.47 -14.63
CA VAL A 128 -9.53 2.78 -15.90
C VAL A 128 -10.53 3.31 -16.91
N ARG A 129 -10.02 3.71 -18.08
CA ARG A 129 -10.83 4.08 -19.25
C ARG A 129 -10.59 3.07 -20.34
N MET A 130 -11.68 2.60 -20.93
CA MET A 130 -11.65 1.76 -22.11
C MET A 130 -12.33 2.47 -23.28
N ASP A 131 -11.68 2.44 -24.43
CA ASP A 131 -12.29 2.87 -25.69
C ASP A 131 -13.34 1.86 -26.15
N ALA A 132 -14.26 2.29 -27.03
CA ALA A 132 -15.27 1.36 -27.58
C ALA A 132 -14.62 0.15 -28.24
N GLY A 133 -15.11 -1.04 -27.94
CA GLY A 133 -14.57 -2.31 -28.42
C GLY A 133 -13.24 -2.74 -27.80
N ALA A 134 -12.79 -2.09 -26.74
CA ALA A 134 -11.57 -2.51 -26.03
C ALA A 134 -11.84 -3.72 -25.11
N HIS A 135 -10.79 -4.51 -24.90
CA HIS A 135 -10.83 -5.76 -24.15
C HIS A 135 -9.72 -5.81 -23.11
N ILE A 136 -10.02 -6.40 -21.96
CA ILE A 136 -9.04 -6.80 -20.93
C ILE A 136 -9.01 -8.33 -20.92
N PRO A 137 -7.85 -8.96 -21.15
CA PRO A 137 -7.76 -10.42 -21.17
C PRO A 137 -8.14 -11.07 -19.84
N SER A 138 -8.51 -12.34 -19.90
CA SER A 138 -8.71 -13.18 -18.73
C SER A 138 -7.48 -13.12 -17.81
N HIS A 139 -7.70 -12.99 -16.52
CA HIS A 139 -6.63 -12.90 -15.55
C HIS A 139 -6.99 -13.52 -14.19
N HIS A 140 -5.95 -13.80 -13.41
CA HIS A 140 -6.05 -14.36 -12.07
C HIS A 140 -5.90 -13.25 -11.03
N HIS A 141 -6.78 -13.21 -10.05
CA HIS A 141 -6.76 -12.23 -8.98
C HIS A 141 -5.82 -12.67 -7.85
N ALA A 142 -4.70 -11.97 -7.71
CA ALA A 142 -3.75 -12.17 -6.62
C ALA A 142 -4.21 -11.55 -5.29
N ALA A 143 -5.29 -10.77 -5.31
CA ALA A 143 -6.00 -10.21 -4.16
C ALA A 143 -7.46 -9.96 -4.54
N ILE A 144 -8.24 -9.40 -3.63
CA ILE A 144 -9.58 -8.91 -3.96
C ILE A 144 -9.45 -7.81 -5.02
N GLU A 145 -10.32 -7.88 -6.03
CA GLU A 145 -10.49 -6.82 -7.02
C GLU A 145 -11.90 -6.24 -6.93
N GLU A 146 -11.99 -4.92 -6.92
CA GLU A 146 -13.26 -4.20 -6.85
C GLU A 146 -13.36 -3.20 -8.01
N VAL A 147 -14.49 -3.21 -8.68
CA VAL A 147 -14.80 -2.33 -9.81
C VAL A 147 -16.08 -1.57 -9.53
N PHE A 148 -16.07 -0.25 -9.63
CA PHE A 148 -17.25 0.58 -9.61
C PHE A 148 -17.36 1.34 -10.92
N LEU A 149 -18.41 1.05 -11.72
CA LEU A 149 -18.60 1.63 -13.04
C LEU A 149 -19.13 3.05 -12.93
N LEU A 150 -18.38 4.02 -13.44
CA LEU A 150 -18.69 5.44 -13.39
C LEU A 150 -19.48 5.90 -14.62
N SER A 151 -19.18 5.32 -15.80
CA SER A 151 -19.90 5.63 -17.05
C SER A 151 -19.68 4.54 -18.09
N GLY A 152 -20.60 4.45 -19.06
CA GLY A 152 -20.54 3.48 -20.15
C GLY A 152 -21.11 2.11 -19.78
N ASP A 153 -20.59 1.10 -20.42
CA ASP A 153 -20.94 -0.32 -20.24
C ASP A 153 -19.69 -1.16 -20.05
N LEU A 154 -19.78 -2.21 -19.24
CA LEU A 154 -18.70 -3.16 -19.02
C LEU A 154 -19.25 -4.57 -18.95
N HIS A 155 -18.80 -5.44 -19.85
CA HIS A 155 -19.17 -6.85 -19.88
C HIS A 155 -18.19 -7.64 -19.01
N VAL A 156 -18.72 -8.25 -17.95
CA VAL A 156 -17.99 -9.11 -17.02
C VAL A 156 -18.73 -10.44 -16.96
N GLU A 157 -18.06 -11.52 -17.32
CA GLU A 157 -18.70 -12.84 -17.47
C GLU A 157 -19.92 -12.74 -18.42
N ASN A 158 -21.06 -13.16 -17.98
CA ASN A 158 -22.31 -13.09 -18.72
C ASN A 158 -23.23 -11.92 -18.33
N GLN A 159 -22.67 -10.90 -17.69
CA GLN A 159 -23.40 -9.74 -17.19
C GLN A 159 -22.91 -8.46 -17.84
N VAL A 160 -23.81 -7.53 -18.05
CA VAL A 160 -23.50 -6.17 -18.52
C VAL A 160 -23.70 -5.20 -17.37
N MET A 161 -22.60 -4.65 -16.88
CA MET A 161 -22.62 -3.58 -15.89
C MET A 161 -22.92 -2.23 -16.55
N ARG A 162 -23.58 -1.35 -15.80
CA ARG A 162 -23.90 0.01 -16.19
C ARG A 162 -23.41 0.99 -15.11
N ALA A 163 -23.40 2.29 -15.43
CA ALA A 163 -22.98 3.32 -14.47
C ALA A 163 -23.74 3.19 -13.15
N GLY A 164 -22.98 3.11 -12.04
CA GLY A 164 -23.49 2.87 -10.69
C GLY A 164 -23.41 1.41 -10.23
N ASP A 165 -23.12 0.46 -11.13
CA ASP A 165 -22.95 -0.94 -10.77
C ASP A 165 -21.58 -1.20 -10.14
N TYR A 166 -21.54 -2.17 -9.27
CA TYR A 166 -20.36 -2.63 -8.55
C TYR A 166 -20.12 -4.12 -8.76
N CYS A 167 -18.89 -4.49 -8.99
CA CYS A 167 -18.43 -5.86 -9.11
C CYS A 167 -17.26 -6.10 -8.13
N ARG A 168 -17.20 -7.30 -7.56
CA ARG A 168 -16.10 -7.75 -6.72
C ARG A 168 -15.72 -9.16 -7.08
N ALA A 169 -14.45 -9.36 -7.29
CA ALA A 169 -13.82 -10.66 -7.45
C ALA A 169 -12.97 -11.01 -6.24
N ASP A 170 -13.11 -12.22 -5.72
CA ASP A 170 -12.34 -12.69 -4.57
C ASP A 170 -10.92 -13.13 -4.95
N PHE A 171 -10.03 -13.12 -3.96
CA PHE A 171 -8.70 -13.70 -4.09
C PHE A 171 -8.75 -15.11 -4.68
N GLY A 172 -7.85 -15.39 -5.61
CA GLY A 172 -7.72 -16.71 -6.24
C GLY A 172 -8.73 -17.01 -7.33
N THR A 173 -9.68 -16.11 -7.59
CA THR A 173 -10.63 -16.29 -8.70
C THR A 173 -10.00 -15.95 -10.05
N ILE A 174 -10.57 -16.49 -11.09
CA ILE A 174 -10.24 -16.19 -12.49
C ILE A 174 -11.55 -15.82 -13.16
N HIS A 175 -11.58 -14.73 -13.89
CA HIS A 175 -12.70 -14.46 -14.79
C HIS A 175 -12.24 -14.41 -16.24
N GLY A 176 -13.22 -14.54 -17.12
CA GLY A 176 -13.04 -14.46 -18.56
C GLY A 176 -12.62 -13.08 -19.03
N GLU A 177 -12.55 -12.91 -20.33
CA GLU A 177 -12.31 -11.62 -20.94
C GLU A 177 -13.38 -10.59 -20.53
N THR A 178 -12.95 -9.41 -20.19
CA THR A 178 -13.81 -8.26 -19.88
C THR A 178 -13.73 -7.26 -21.03
N PHE A 179 -14.86 -6.75 -21.51
CA PHE A 179 -14.89 -5.85 -22.66
C PHE A 179 -15.99 -4.79 -22.54
N THR A 180 -15.95 -3.80 -23.42
CA THR A 180 -16.97 -2.76 -23.52
C THR A 180 -17.39 -2.58 -24.98
N ASP A 181 -18.67 -2.39 -25.22
CA ASP A 181 -19.19 -2.09 -26.59
C ASP A 181 -19.00 -0.60 -26.93
N ASN A 182 -19.34 0.28 -25.99
CA ASN A 182 -19.44 1.72 -26.24
C ASN A 182 -18.33 2.56 -25.57
N GLY A 183 -17.42 1.88 -24.86
CA GLY A 183 -16.43 2.53 -24.00
C GLY A 183 -16.95 2.75 -22.59
N CYS A 184 -16.02 2.77 -21.64
CA CYS A 184 -16.36 2.94 -20.23
C CYS A 184 -15.28 3.65 -19.43
N LEU A 185 -15.68 4.11 -18.24
CA LEU A 185 -14.81 4.60 -17.20
C LEU A 185 -15.22 3.94 -15.88
N PHE A 186 -14.28 3.38 -15.16
CA PHE A 186 -14.53 2.77 -13.87
C PHE A 186 -13.40 3.04 -12.86
N LEU A 187 -13.76 2.97 -11.58
CA LEU A 187 -12.81 2.94 -10.48
C LEU A 187 -12.42 1.48 -10.26
N LEU A 188 -11.13 1.24 -10.25
CA LEU A 188 -10.53 -0.07 -10.00
C LEU A 188 -9.74 -0.02 -8.70
N MET A 189 -9.99 -0.97 -7.83
CA MET A 189 -9.20 -1.22 -6.63
C MET A 189 -8.71 -2.67 -6.69
N THR A 190 -7.40 -2.87 -6.78
CA THR A 190 -6.83 -4.20 -7.07
C THR A 190 -5.38 -4.32 -6.59
N SER A 191 -4.83 -5.51 -6.70
CA SER A 191 -3.40 -5.74 -6.48
C SER A 191 -2.61 -5.58 -7.77
N PRO A 192 -1.42 -4.94 -7.74
CA PRO A 192 -0.52 -4.90 -8.88
C PRO A 192 0.04 -6.29 -9.24
N GLU A 193 -0.20 -7.30 -8.41
CA GLU A 193 0.26 -8.68 -8.63
C GLU A 193 -0.72 -9.53 -9.46
N ASN A 194 -1.85 -8.96 -9.91
CA ASN A 194 -2.77 -9.67 -10.81
C ASN A 194 -2.05 -10.10 -12.09
N ARG A 195 -2.28 -11.35 -12.52
CA ARG A 195 -1.56 -11.95 -13.64
C ARG A 195 -2.51 -12.23 -14.80
N VAL A 196 -2.20 -11.66 -15.94
CA VAL A 196 -2.86 -12.00 -17.20
C VAL A 196 -2.58 -13.47 -17.54
N ILE A 197 -3.63 -14.21 -17.87
CA ILE A 197 -3.52 -15.58 -18.36
C ILE A 197 -3.27 -15.50 -19.85
N GLU A 198 -2.00 -15.72 -20.27
CA GLU A 198 -1.69 -15.89 -21.68
C GLU A 198 -2.40 -17.16 -22.18
N ASN A 199 -3.38 -17.00 -23.06
CA ASN A 199 -3.93 -18.11 -23.83
C ASN A 199 -2.81 -18.66 -24.72
N ARG A 200 -2.08 -19.67 -24.25
CA ARG A 200 -1.32 -20.52 -25.15
C ARG A 200 -2.35 -21.27 -26.01
N VAL A 201 -2.53 -20.77 -27.22
CA VAL A 201 -3.19 -21.56 -28.28
C VAL A 201 -2.32 -22.81 -28.47
N VAL A 202 -2.86 -23.96 -28.10
CA VAL A 202 -2.28 -25.28 -28.34
C VAL A 202 -2.60 -25.69 -29.78
#